data_42e630e67b42e7d2c6abd0e3f02b151c
#
_entry.id   42e630e67b42e7d2c6abd0e3f02b151c
#
_cell.length_a   1.000
_cell.length_b   1.000
_cell.length_c   1.000
_cell.angle_alpha   90.00
_cell.angle_beta   90.00
_cell.angle_gamma   90.00
#
_symmetry.space_group_name_H-M   'P 1'
#
loop_
_entity.id
_entity.type
_entity.pdbx_description
1 polymer ?
#
loop_
_entity_poly.entity_id
_entity_poly.type
_entity_poly.pdbx_seq_one_letter_code
_entity_poly.pdbx_strand_id
1 'polypeptide(L)'
;MTELAGQSAKLRKLGIISAVACPVIWGITPIYFHFLVALGVLESLGHRALWAAIWMTLCVMPFGFSASVLTIFKDGRTLFWLFMASLLVAVNWSTFLVAISTNQLVESSFGYFIYPLMAIALGVVVLKESLSRWSWLAVFLASAGVVWKAVTLGSVPYIALILGASFAVYALLRKQIKVEPIAGMITEMLLLAPFAMAYLLFSSYGQGGSGFFFFDGSGYGIMMAISSGFLTALPLVFFHIGNRYLSLTMAGFLFFINPSLQLLLGLMVYDEPFSWAECAGFILIWAGLVIHLCQPHPES
;
A
#
# COMPACT_ATOMS: atom_id res chain seq x y z
N MET A 1 28.31 -20.38 12.77
CA MET A 1 27.98 -18.98 13.05
C MET A 1 28.04 -18.10 11.79
N THR A 2 29.08 -18.18 10.97
CA THR A 2 29.21 -17.40 9.71
C THR A 2 28.10 -17.65 8.69
N GLU A 3 27.59 -18.86 8.57
CA GLU A 3 26.54 -19.23 7.61
C GLU A 3 25.15 -18.66 8.01
N LEU A 4 24.80 -18.69 9.30
CA LEU A 4 23.58 -18.10 9.85
C LEU A 4 23.59 -16.55 9.75
N ALA A 5 24.75 -15.92 10.00
CA ALA A 5 24.93 -14.49 9.82
C ALA A 5 24.79 -14.07 8.34
N GLY A 6 25.37 -14.86 7.43
CA GLY A 6 25.23 -14.65 5.98
C GLY A 6 23.79 -14.80 5.49
N GLN A 7 23.04 -15.75 6.02
CA GLN A 7 21.63 -15.96 5.69
C GLN A 7 20.76 -14.81 6.20
N SER A 8 21.02 -14.33 7.43
CA SER A 8 20.33 -13.17 8.00
C SER A 8 20.57 -11.90 7.18
N ALA A 9 21.80 -11.62 6.77
CA ALA A 9 22.15 -10.50 5.93
C ALA A 9 21.48 -10.56 4.55
N LYS A 10 21.37 -11.75 3.94
CA LYS A 10 20.69 -11.98 2.67
C LYS A 10 19.18 -11.71 2.77
N LEU A 11 18.53 -12.17 3.85
CA LEU A 11 17.12 -11.92 4.10
C LEU A 11 16.83 -10.44 4.36
N ARG A 12 17.68 -9.76 5.12
CA ARG A 12 17.58 -8.31 5.35
C ARG A 12 17.73 -7.54 4.03
N LYS A 13 18.68 -7.89 3.17
CA LYS A 13 18.86 -7.29 1.85
C LYS A 13 17.60 -7.48 0.98
N LEU A 14 17.02 -8.68 0.97
CA LEU A 14 15.76 -8.95 0.28
C LEU A 14 14.63 -8.06 0.83
N GLY A 15 14.54 -7.91 2.15
CA GLY A 15 13.59 -7.01 2.80
C GLY A 15 13.72 -5.57 2.33
N ILE A 16 14.95 -5.03 2.29
CA ILE A 16 15.23 -3.65 1.85
C ILE A 16 14.86 -3.47 0.37
N ILE A 17 15.29 -4.38 -0.51
CA ILE A 17 14.96 -4.31 -1.93
C ILE A 17 13.44 -4.31 -2.13
N SER A 18 12.74 -5.18 -1.43
CA SER A 18 11.29 -5.27 -1.51
C SER A 18 10.59 -4.01 -0.96
N ALA A 19 11.08 -3.48 0.18
CA ALA A 19 10.54 -2.28 0.79
C ALA A 19 10.82 -0.99 -0.04
N VAL A 20 11.78 -1.01 -0.95
CA VAL A 20 12.00 0.06 -1.94
C VAL A 20 11.19 -0.18 -3.21
N ALA A 21 11.15 -1.42 -3.72
CA ALA A 21 10.44 -1.74 -4.96
C ALA A 21 8.93 -1.47 -4.86
N CYS A 22 8.32 -1.84 -3.72
CA CYS A 22 6.90 -1.60 -3.46
C CYS A 22 6.50 -0.13 -3.62
N PRO A 23 7.05 0.83 -2.86
CA PRO A 23 6.67 2.24 -2.95
C PRO A 23 7.06 2.88 -4.31
N VAL A 24 8.10 2.41 -4.98
CA VAL A 24 8.43 2.86 -6.34
C VAL A 24 7.32 2.48 -7.31
N ILE A 25 6.89 1.21 -7.32
CA ILE A 25 5.82 0.76 -8.21
C ILE A 25 4.52 1.51 -7.89
N TRP A 26 4.12 1.57 -6.60
CA TRP A 26 2.90 2.30 -6.23
C TRP A 26 2.97 3.81 -6.46
N GLY A 27 4.17 4.40 -6.41
CA GLY A 27 4.37 5.82 -6.69
C GLY A 27 4.03 6.20 -8.13
N ILE A 28 4.21 5.28 -9.08
CA ILE A 28 3.91 5.51 -10.51
C ILE A 28 2.53 4.96 -10.95
N THR A 29 1.88 4.13 -10.14
CA THR A 29 0.57 3.54 -10.49
C THR A 29 -0.59 4.52 -10.63
N PRO A 30 -0.60 5.76 -10.06
CA PRO A 30 -1.64 6.74 -10.34
C PRO A 30 -1.86 6.99 -11.83
N ILE A 31 -0.79 6.99 -12.65
CA ILE A 31 -0.89 7.14 -14.11
C ILE A 31 -1.82 6.06 -14.69
N TYR A 32 -1.66 4.83 -14.27
CA TYR A 32 -2.47 3.71 -14.72
C TYR A 32 -3.92 3.79 -14.21
N PHE A 33 -4.09 4.03 -12.91
CA PHE A 33 -5.42 4.04 -12.30
C PHE A 33 -6.25 5.25 -12.73
N HIS A 34 -5.63 6.34 -13.17
CA HIS A 34 -6.35 7.47 -13.75
C HIS A 34 -7.17 7.06 -14.99
N PHE A 35 -6.63 6.21 -15.84
CA PHE A 35 -7.39 5.67 -16.99
C PHE A 35 -8.47 4.68 -16.56
N LEU A 36 -8.19 3.89 -15.52
CA LEU A 36 -9.11 2.86 -15.06
C LEU A 36 -10.34 3.46 -14.34
N VAL A 37 -10.15 4.51 -13.55
CA VAL A 37 -11.20 5.11 -12.72
C VAL A 37 -12.27 5.82 -13.55
N ALA A 38 -11.97 6.16 -14.79
CA ALA A 38 -12.96 6.70 -15.74
C ALA A 38 -14.16 5.76 -15.97
N LEU A 39 -14.02 4.48 -15.65
CA LEU A 39 -15.05 3.44 -15.78
C LEU A 39 -15.92 3.30 -14.51
N GLY A 40 -15.61 4.03 -13.45
CA GLY A 40 -16.28 3.97 -12.18
C GLY A 40 -15.35 3.45 -11.07
N VAL A 41 -15.50 4.02 -9.87
CA VAL A 41 -14.64 3.68 -8.71
C VAL A 41 -14.87 2.24 -8.25
N LEU A 42 -16.14 1.83 -8.13
CA LEU A 42 -16.48 0.50 -7.61
C LEU A 42 -16.20 -0.60 -8.64
N GLU A 43 -16.40 -0.35 -9.93
CA GLU A 43 -16.00 -1.25 -11.02
C GLU A 43 -14.49 -1.44 -11.01
N SER A 44 -13.74 -0.36 -10.92
CA SER A 44 -12.28 -0.38 -10.85
C SER A 44 -11.78 -1.17 -9.64
N LEU A 45 -12.42 -0.99 -8.47
CA LEU A 45 -12.12 -1.75 -7.26
C LEU A 45 -12.43 -3.24 -7.44
N GLY A 46 -13.60 -3.56 -8.01
CA GLY A 46 -14.03 -4.94 -8.26
C GLY A 46 -13.06 -5.68 -9.17
N HIS A 47 -12.71 -5.08 -10.30
CA HIS A 47 -11.73 -5.68 -11.22
C HIS A 47 -10.34 -5.80 -10.59
N ARG A 48 -9.87 -4.78 -9.91
CA ARG A 48 -8.59 -4.79 -9.21
C ARG A 48 -8.48 -5.94 -8.22
N ALA A 49 -9.52 -6.16 -7.39
CA ALA A 49 -9.55 -7.23 -6.40
C ALA A 49 -9.69 -8.61 -7.06
N LEU A 50 -10.61 -8.76 -8.00
CA LEU A 50 -10.87 -10.03 -8.69
C LEU A 50 -9.65 -10.51 -9.49
N TRP A 51 -9.07 -9.65 -10.32
CA TRP A 51 -7.92 -10.01 -11.13
C TRP A 51 -6.66 -10.21 -10.29
N ALA A 52 -6.50 -9.49 -9.15
CA ALA A 52 -5.43 -9.77 -8.21
C ALA A 52 -5.57 -11.19 -7.62
N ALA A 53 -6.78 -11.60 -7.25
CA ALA A 53 -7.04 -12.96 -6.77
C ALA A 53 -6.72 -14.01 -7.85
N ILE A 54 -7.14 -13.78 -9.11
CA ILE A 54 -6.87 -14.67 -10.23
C ILE A 54 -5.36 -14.78 -10.47
N TRP A 55 -4.64 -13.65 -10.58
CA TRP A 55 -3.20 -13.65 -10.79
C TRP A 55 -2.45 -14.37 -9.68
N MET A 56 -2.80 -14.11 -8.42
CA MET A 56 -2.17 -14.75 -7.28
C MET A 56 -2.45 -16.25 -7.24
N THR A 57 -3.67 -16.67 -7.59
CA THR A 57 -4.06 -18.07 -7.57
C THR A 57 -3.42 -18.84 -8.73
N LEU A 58 -3.43 -18.32 -9.95
CA LEU A 58 -2.95 -19.04 -11.13
C LEU A 58 -1.44 -18.95 -11.30
N CYS A 59 -0.83 -17.79 -10.99
CA CYS A 59 0.57 -17.55 -11.30
C CYS A 59 1.50 -17.65 -10.08
N VAL A 60 1.00 -17.52 -8.86
CA VAL A 60 1.84 -17.52 -7.65
C VAL A 60 1.60 -18.74 -6.76
N MET A 61 0.34 -19.10 -6.52
CA MET A 61 -0.02 -20.22 -5.65
C MET A 61 0.63 -21.56 -6.03
N PRO A 62 0.79 -21.93 -7.32
CA PRO A 62 1.43 -23.19 -7.73
C PRO A 62 2.91 -23.31 -7.33
N PHE A 63 3.59 -22.21 -7.04
CA PHE A 63 5.00 -22.20 -6.61
C PHE A 63 5.22 -22.61 -5.15
N GLY A 64 4.35 -23.44 -4.59
CA GLY A 64 4.51 -24.05 -3.26
C GLY A 64 3.66 -23.41 -2.16
N PHE A 65 2.76 -22.49 -2.49
CA PHE A 65 1.92 -21.81 -1.50
C PHE A 65 0.58 -22.50 -1.21
N SER A 66 0.16 -23.47 -2.02
CA SER A 66 -1.14 -24.15 -1.93
C SER A 66 -1.38 -24.79 -0.57
N ALA A 67 -0.39 -25.52 -0.03
CA ALA A 67 -0.51 -26.15 1.28
C ALA A 67 -0.66 -25.14 2.42
N SER A 68 0.09 -24.04 2.35
CA SER A 68 0.02 -22.95 3.35
C SER A 68 -1.33 -22.25 3.30
N VAL A 69 -1.86 -21.96 2.12
CA VAL A 69 -3.20 -21.36 1.94
C VAL A 69 -4.27 -22.29 2.49
N LEU A 70 -4.24 -23.58 2.16
CA LEU A 70 -5.20 -24.56 2.69
C LEU A 70 -5.13 -24.67 4.23
N THR A 71 -3.95 -24.55 4.81
CA THR A 71 -3.77 -24.56 6.27
C THR A 71 -4.40 -23.31 6.89
N ILE A 72 -4.26 -22.15 6.28
CA ILE A 72 -4.89 -20.90 6.73
C ILE A 72 -6.41 -21.02 6.73
N PHE A 73 -7.02 -21.60 5.69
CA PHE A 73 -8.47 -21.79 5.60
C PHE A 73 -9.02 -22.74 6.67
N LYS A 74 -8.18 -23.59 7.27
CA LYS A 74 -8.58 -24.47 8.39
C LYS A 74 -8.47 -23.79 9.76
N ASP A 75 -7.76 -22.67 9.87
CA ASP A 75 -7.64 -21.89 11.11
C ASP A 75 -8.56 -20.68 11.07
N GLY A 76 -9.76 -20.84 11.65
CA GLY A 76 -10.78 -19.79 11.69
C GLY A 76 -10.32 -18.48 12.34
N ARG A 77 -9.40 -18.55 13.32
CA ARG A 77 -8.86 -17.33 13.97
C ARG A 77 -7.95 -16.55 13.02
N THR A 78 -7.04 -17.23 12.38
CA THR A 78 -6.14 -16.61 11.38
C THR A 78 -6.93 -16.09 10.19
N LEU A 79 -7.92 -16.86 9.72
CA LEU A 79 -8.81 -16.45 8.62
C LEU A 79 -9.59 -15.18 8.96
N PHE A 80 -10.13 -15.07 10.18
CA PHE A 80 -10.82 -13.87 10.65
C PHE A 80 -9.92 -12.63 10.62
N TRP A 81 -8.68 -12.73 11.13
CA TRP A 81 -7.77 -11.59 11.12
C TRP A 81 -7.29 -11.22 9.72
N LEU A 82 -7.10 -12.19 8.82
CA LEU A 82 -6.81 -11.92 7.41
C LEU A 82 -8.00 -11.27 6.71
N PHE A 83 -9.22 -11.66 7.06
CA PHE A 83 -10.42 -11.00 6.55
C PHE A 83 -10.51 -9.53 7.02
N MET A 84 -10.23 -9.25 8.29
CA MET A 84 -10.15 -7.87 8.79
C MET A 84 -9.06 -7.06 8.08
N ALA A 85 -7.90 -7.67 7.84
CA ALA A 85 -6.82 -7.05 7.08
C ALA A 85 -7.25 -6.78 5.62
N SER A 86 -7.95 -7.70 4.97
CA SER A 86 -8.46 -7.52 3.61
C SER A 86 -9.49 -6.39 3.51
N LEU A 87 -10.33 -6.21 4.52
CA LEU A 87 -11.26 -5.07 4.58
C LEU A 87 -10.53 -3.74 4.71
N LEU A 88 -9.48 -3.67 5.53
CA LEU A 88 -8.67 -2.45 5.67
C LEU A 88 -7.98 -2.06 4.36
N VAL A 89 -7.44 -3.03 3.64
CA VAL A 89 -6.83 -2.76 2.34
C VAL A 89 -7.87 -2.39 1.29
N ALA A 90 -9.07 -2.97 1.34
CA ALA A 90 -10.17 -2.60 0.45
C ALA A 90 -10.64 -1.16 0.70
N VAL A 91 -10.77 -0.74 1.97
CA VAL A 91 -11.06 0.65 2.35
C VAL A 91 -9.97 1.59 1.82
N ASN A 92 -8.70 1.23 2.00
CA ASN A 92 -7.58 2.02 1.48
C ASN A 92 -7.65 2.17 -0.04
N TRP A 93 -7.86 1.07 -0.77
CA TRP A 93 -7.96 1.11 -2.23
C TRP A 93 -9.16 1.90 -2.74
N SER A 94 -10.32 1.74 -2.09
CA SER A 94 -11.51 2.52 -2.43
C SER A 94 -11.26 4.02 -2.25
N THR A 95 -10.69 4.40 -1.12
CA THR A 95 -10.38 5.81 -0.81
C THR A 95 -9.38 6.39 -1.82
N PHE A 96 -8.38 5.61 -2.23
CA PHE A 96 -7.41 6.01 -3.26
C PHE A 96 -8.08 6.23 -4.63
N LEU A 97 -8.97 5.32 -5.06
CA LEU A 97 -9.69 5.45 -6.31
C LEU A 97 -10.68 6.64 -6.28
N VAL A 98 -11.32 6.89 -5.14
CA VAL A 98 -12.14 8.09 -4.93
C VAL A 98 -11.27 9.35 -5.09
N ALA A 99 -10.09 9.39 -4.47
CA ALA A 99 -9.19 10.54 -4.61
C ALA A 99 -8.81 10.82 -6.06
N ILE A 100 -8.51 9.77 -6.85
CA ILE A 100 -8.23 9.91 -8.28
C ILE A 100 -9.47 10.42 -9.03
N SER A 101 -10.66 9.83 -8.79
CA SER A 101 -11.90 10.19 -9.50
C SER A 101 -12.37 11.61 -9.21
N THR A 102 -11.99 12.16 -8.06
CA THR A 102 -12.37 13.52 -7.62
C THR A 102 -11.24 14.54 -7.81
N ASN A 103 -10.16 14.20 -8.53
CA ASN A 103 -8.98 15.04 -8.73
C ASN A 103 -8.35 15.54 -7.40
N GLN A 104 -8.25 14.64 -6.42
CA GLN A 104 -7.68 14.91 -5.10
C GLN A 104 -6.40 14.07 -4.86
N LEU A 105 -5.56 13.96 -5.90
CA LEU A 105 -4.34 13.16 -5.84
C LEU A 105 -3.32 13.76 -4.86
N VAL A 106 -3.24 15.08 -4.74
CA VAL A 106 -2.40 15.76 -3.74
C VAL A 106 -2.83 15.38 -2.33
N GLU A 107 -4.15 15.32 -2.02
CA GLU A 107 -4.63 14.88 -0.72
C GLU A 107 -4.34 13.40 -0.48
N SER A 108 -4.49 12.56 -1.49
CA SER A 108 -4.10 11.14 -1.44
C SER A 108 -2.60 11.00 -1.13
N SER A 109 -1.75 11.73 -1.83
CA SER A 109 -0.31 11.79 -1.59
C SER A 109 -0.01 12.16 -0.13
N PHE A 110 -0.72 13.14 0.42
CA PHE A 110 -0.60 13.54 1.81
C PHE A 110 -0.95 12.40 2.77
N GLY A 111 -1.97 11.61 2.48
CA GLY A 111 -2.31 10.39 3.25
C GLY A 111 -1.17 9.39 3.29
N TYR A 112 -0.48 9.20 2.19
CA TYR A 112 0.70 8.33 2.12
C TYR A 112 1.94 8.94 2.80
N PHE A 113 1.98 10.23 3.12
CA PHE A 113 2.96 10.80 4.06
C PHE A 113 2.58 10.57 5.52
N ILE A 114 1.28 10.53 5.85
CA ILE A 114 0.80 10.22 7.20
C ILE A 114 1.05 8.75 7.55
N TYR A 115 0.87 7.82 6.59
CA TYR A 115 1.04 6.39 6.81
C TYR A 115 2.36 6.00 7.49
N PRO A 116 3.56 6.42 7.01
CA PRO A 116 4.82 6.06 7.64
C PRO A 116 4.90 6.51 9.10
N LEU A 117 4.42 7.71 9.41
CA LEU A 117 4.41 8.22 10.79
C LEU A 117 3.51 7.37 11.69
N MET A 118 2.32 7.02 11.22
CA MET A 118 1.42 6.12 11.94
C MET A 118 2.00 4.71 12.08
N ALA A 119 2.65 4.19 11.04
CA ALA A 119 3.32 2.89 11.09
C ALA A 119 4.45 2.86 12.12
N ILE A 120 5.27 3.93 12.17
CA ILE A 120 6.33 4.10 13.17
C ILE A 120 5.73 4.20 14.57
N ALA A 121 4.70 5.02 14.76
CA ALA A 121 4.03 5.13 16.05
C ALA A 121 3.47 3.79 16.55
N LEU A 122 2.82 3.02 15.65
CA LEU A 122 2.33 1.67 15.95
C LEU A 122 3.47 0.69 16.22
N GLY A 123 4.59 0.79 15.50
CA GLY A 123 5.81 0.01 15.75
C GLY A 123 6.34 0.22 17.16
N VAL A 124 6.45 1.49 17.59
CA VAL A 124 6.91 1.84 18.93
C VAL A 124 5.90 1.44 20.01
N VAL A 125 4.64 1.83 19.87
CA VAL A 125 3.63 1.66 20.92
C VAL A 125 3.19 0.21 21.06
N VAL A 126 2.90 -0.47 19.95
CA VAL A 126 2.31 -1.82 19.95
C VAL A 126 3.37 -2.91 19.88
N LEU A 127 4.35 -2.76 18.98
CA LEU A 127 5.40 -3.77 18.79
C LEU A 127 6.61 -3.56 19.72
N LYS A 128 6.63 -2.44 20.47
CA LYS A 128 7.73 -2.07 21.38
C LYS A 128 9.09 -1.92 20.67
N GLU A 129 9.05 -1.46 19.39
CA GLU A 129 10.27 -1.16 18.65
C GLU A 129 11.00 0.01 19.32
N SER A 130 12.33 -0.13 19.48
CA SER A 130 13.17 0.94 20.04
C SER A 130 13.64 1.86 18.92
N LEU A 131 13.54 3.18 19.15
CA LEU A 131 14.05 4.19 18.23
C LEU A 131 15.37 4.77 18.74
N SER A 132 16.33 4.94 17.83
CA SER A 132 17.53 5.73 18.10
C SER A 132 17.16 7.21 18.27
N ARG A 133 18.05 8.00 18.90
CA ARG A 133 17.89 9.46 18.98
C ARG A 133 17.74 10.13 17.60
N TRP A 134 18.42 9.59 16.60
CA TRP A 134 18.33 10.09 15.23
C TRP A 134 16.99 9.73 14.56
N SER A 135 16.47 8.53 14.83
CA SER A 135 15.12 8.16 14.38
C SER A 135 14.04 9.03 15.03
N TRP A 136 14.19 9.40 16.31
CA TRP A 136 13.28 10.34 16.97
C TRP A 136 13.33 11.74 16.33
N LEU A 137 14.53 12.23 15.99
CA LEU A 137 14.67 13.51 15.27
C LEU A 137 14.01 13.41 13.88
N ALA A 138 14.20 12.31 13.18
CA ALA A 138 13.56 12.08 11.88
C ALA A 138 12.03 12.07 11.97
N VAL A 139 11.46 11.39 12.97
CA VAL A 139 10.01 11.37 13.24
C VAL A 139 9.52 12.78 13.57
N PHE A 140 10.24 13.54 14.39
CA PHE A 140 9.88 14.92 14.74
C PHE A 140 9.82 15.80 13.49
N LEU A 141 10.84 15.76 12.63
CA LEU A 141 10.89 16.56 11.40
C LEU A 141 9.78 16.17 10.42
N ALA A 142 9.57 14.87 10.22
CA ALA A 142 8.49 14.39 9.35
C ALA A 142 7.10 14.77 9.91
N SER A 143 6.90 14.66 11.23
CA SER A 143 5.65 15.09 11.88
C SER A 143 5.43 16.60 11.74
N ALA A 144 6.47 17.41 11.92
CA ALA A 144 6.39 18.86 11.72
C ALA A 144 6.01 19.20 10.27
N GLY A 145 6.56 18.49 9.28
CA GLY A 145 6.20 18.65 7.87
C GLY A 145 4.74 18.29 7.58
N VAL A 146 4.24 17.20 8.16
CA VAL A 146 2.83 16.77 8.03
C VAL A 146 1.89 17.79 8.70
N VAL A 147 2.22 18.25 9.91
CA VAL A 147 1.41 19.28 10.60
C VAL A 147 1.40 20.60 9.80
N TRP A 148 2.56 21.01 9.29
CA TRP A 148 2.66 22.18 8.41
C TRP A 148 1.73 22.08 7.21
N LYS A 149 1.77 20.94 6.51
CA LYS A 149 0.88 20.69 5.36
C LYS A 149 -0.60 20.69 5.75
N ALA A 150 -0.97 20.10 6.88
CA ALA A 150 -2.35 20.08 7.38
C ALA A 150 -2.87 21.48 7.69
N VAL A 151 -2.04 22.34 8.31
CA VAL A 151 -2.38 23.73 8.61
C VAL A 151 -2.56 24.55 7.33
N THR A 152 -1.69 24.37 6.35
CA THR A 152 -1.78 25.11 5.06
C THR A 152 -2.97 24.68 4.22
N LEU A 153 -3.48 23.46 4.38
CA LEU A 153 -4.67 22.97 3.68
C LEU A 153 -5.96 23.67 4.11
N GLY A 154 -6.03 24.17 5.35
CA GLY A 154 -7.18 24.91 5.89
C GLY A 154 -8.46 24.11 6.10
N SER A 155 -8.44 22.80 5.86
CA SER A 155 -9.55 21.86 6.04
C SER A 155 -9.07 20.52 6.60
N VAL A 156 -9.99 19.73 7.18
CA VAL A 156 -9.65 18.38 7.66
C VAL A 156 -9.46 17.44 6.47
N PRO A 157 -8.26 16.88 6.27
CA PRO A 157 -7.95 16.02 5.12
C PRO A 157 -8.47 14.59 5.35
N TYR A 158 -9.77 14.36 5.18
CA TYR A 158 -10.38 13.05 5.47
C TYR A 158 -9.81 11.91 4.62
N ILE A 159 -9.59 12.14 3.33
CA ILE A 159 -9.00 11.16 2.43
C ILE A 159 -7.61 10.76 2.94
N ALA A 160 -6.78 11.75 3.27
CA ALA A 160 -5.44 11.51 3.78
C ALA A 160 -5.43 10.72 5.10
N LEU A 161 -6.33 11.07 6.02
CA LEU A 161 -6.43 10.37 7.32
C LEU A 161 -6.89 8.92 7.14
N ILE A 162 -7.89 8.65 6.30
CA ILE A 162 -8.38 7.30 6.04
C ILE A 162 -7.30 6.47 5.36
N LEU A 163 -6.60 7.01 4.34
CA LEU A 163 -5.51 6.32 3.67
C LEU A 163 -4.37 5.97 4.62
N GLY A 164 -3.90 6.95 5.39
CA GLY A 164 -2.80 6.76 6.35
C GLY A 164 -3.16 5.75 7.43
N ALA A 165 -4.32 5.91 8.07
CA ALA A 165 -4.76 5.07 9.17
C ALA A 165 -5.05 3.63 8.73
N SER A 166 -5.85 3.45 7.67
CA SER A 166 -6.23 2.11 7.19
C SER A 166 -5.01 1.29 6.81
N PHE A 167 -4.05 1.89 6.13
CA PHE A 167 -2.86 1.17 5.70
C PHE A 167 -1.85 0.91 6.84
N ALA A 168 -1.74 1.83 7.81
CA ALA A 168 -0.89 1.62 8.99
C ALA A 168 -1.42 0.49 9.88
N VAL A 169 -2.74 0.45 10.12
CA VAL A 169 -3.36 -0.65 10.86
C VAL A 169 -3.26 -1.96 10.09
N TYR A 170 -3.47 -1.95 8.78
CA TYR A 170 -3.24 -3.11 7.92
C TYR A 170 -1.81 -3.66 8.05
N ALA A 171 -0.80 -2.80 7.94
CA ALA A 171 0.60 -3.19 8.08
C ALA A 171 0.90 -3.80 9.45
N LEU A 172 0.36 -3.22 10.52
CA LEU A 172 0.48 -3.75 11.88
C LEU A 172 -0.17 -5.12 12.01
N LEU A 173 -1.42 -5.29 11.56
CA LEU A 173 -2.11 -6.58 11.60
C LEU A 173 -1.32 -7.65 10.84
N ARG A 174 -0.89 -7.34 9.64
CA ARG A 174 -0.11 -8.27 8.80
C ARG A 174 1.22 -8.65 9.44
N LYS A 175 1.82 -7.77 10.22
CA LYS A 175 3.05 -8.08 10.97
C LYS A 175 2.81 -9.00 12.16
N GLN A 176 1.64 -8.93 12.78
CA GLN A 176 1.27 -9.76 13.93
C GLN A 176 0.75 -11.15 13.52
N ILE A 177 0.14 -11.29 12.35
CA ILE A 177 -0.36 -12.57 11.84
C ILE A 177 0.83 -13.43 11.39
N LYS A 178 1.05 -14.55 12.10
CA LYS A 178 2.18 -15.46 11.89
C LYS A 178 1.90 -16.46 10.76
N VAL A 179 1.79 -15.96 9.55
CA VAL A 179 1.65 -16.79 8.35
C VAL A 179 2.73 -16.45 7.34
N GLU A 180 2.94 -17.35 6.40
CA GLU A 180 3.81 -17.05 5.28
C GLU A 180 3.22 -15.85 4.50
N PRO A 181 4.01 -14.78 4.20
CA PRO A 181 3.50 -13.51 3.68
C PRO A 181 2.69 -13.64 2.39
N ILE A 182 3.18 -14.44 1.45
CA ILE A 182 2.54 -14.61 0.13
C ILE A 182 1.27 -15.46 0.27
N ALA A 183 1.29 -16.54 1.07
CA ALA A 183 0.08 -17.34 1.32
C ALA A 183 -1.01 -16.53 2.02
N GLY A 184 -0.64 -15.69 2.99
CA GLY A 184 -1.58 -14.77 3.63
C GLY A 184 -2.19 -13.77 2.63
N MET A 185 -1.37 -13.21 1.73
CA MET A 185 -1.84 -12.30 0.69
C MET A 185 -2.78 -13.01 -0.32
N ILE A 186 -2.43 -14.22 -0.78
CA ILE A 186 -3.33 -15.02 -1.62
C ILE A 186 -4.68 -15.19 -0.93
N THR A 187 -4.66 -15.54 0.37
CA THR A 187 -5.88 -15.72 1.16
C THR A 187 -6.70 -14.43 1.25
N GLU A 188 -6.08 -13.26 1.48
CA GLU A 188 -6.77 -11.97 1.49
C GLU A 188 -7.46 -11.67 0.15
N MET A 189 -6.78 -11.92 -0.96
CA MET A 189 -7.36 -11.71 -2.30
C MET A 189 -8.51 -12.68 -2.55
N LEU A 190 -8.38 -13.94 -2.15
CA LEU A 190 -9.46 -14.94 -2.25
C LEU A 190 -10.67 -14.58 -1.38
N LEU A 191 -10.47 -13.96 -0.21
CA LEU A 191 -11.55 -13.49 0.66
C LEU A 191 -12.29 -12.29 0.06
N LEU A 192 -11.61 -11.40 -0.67
CA LEU A 192 -12.25 -10.25 -1.34
C LEU A 192 -12.92 -10.64 -2.67
N ALA A 193 -12.43 -11.66 -3.36
CA ALA A 193 -12.89 -12.05 -4.69
C ALA A 193 -14.40 -12.31 -4.78
N PRO A 194 -15.07 -13.01 -3.83
CA PRO A 194 -16.51 -13.23 -3.89
C PRO A 194 -17.32 -11.92 -3.84
N PHE A 195 -16.90 -10.95 -3.04
CA PHE A 195 -17.56 -9.63 -2.95
C PHE A 195 -17.36 -8.83 -4.23
N ALA A 196 -16.13 -8.83 -4.77
CA ALA A 196 -15.81 -8.19 -6.03
C ALA A 196 -16.62 -8.80 -7.18
N MET A 197 -16.68 -10.14 -7.27
CA MET A 197 -17.45 -10.86 -8.26
C MET A 197 -18.95 -10.56 -8.14
N ALA A 198 -19.50 -10.62 -6.92
CA ALA A 198 -20.93 -10.31 -6.67
C ALA A 198 -21.27 -8.88 -7.11
N TYR A 199 -20.42 -7.91 -6.77
CA TYR A 199 -20.63 -6.53 -7.21
C TYR A 199 -20.59 -6.39 -8.72
N LEU A 200 -19.57 -6.94 -9.39
CA LEU A 200 -19.43 -6.86 -10.86
C LEU A 200 -20.59 -7.53 -11.60
N LEU A 201 -21.09 -8.66 -11.10
CA LEU A 201 -22.28 -9.32 -11.63
C LEU A 201 -23.54 -8.45 -11.44
N PHE A 202 -23.73 -7.90 -10.23
CA PHE A 202 -24.86 -7.03 -9.93
C PHE A 202 -24.85 -5.78 -10.82
N SER A 203 -23.72 -5.11 -10.97
CA SER A 203 -23.55 -3.95 -11.84
C SER A 203 -23.85 -4.29 -13.30
N SER A 204 -23.44 -5.47 -13.78
CA SER A 204 -23.72 -5.94 -15.14
C SER A 204 -25.19 -6.12 -15.43
N TYR A 205 -25.97 -6.67 -14.48
CA TYR A 205 -27.42 -6.89 -14.65
C TYR A 205 -28.22 -5.60 -14.47
N GLY A 206 -27.78 -4.69 -13.59
CA GLY A 206 -28.51 -3.48 -13.23
C GLY A 206 -28.38 -2.30 -14.20
N GLN A 207 -27.28 -2.23 -14.95
CA GLN A 207 -26.94 -1.07 -15.80
C GLN A 207 -26.81 -1.40 -17.31
N GLY A 208 -27.50 -2.42 -17.78
CA GLY A 208 -27.50 -2.73 -19.21
C GLY A 208 -26.24 -3.44 -19.72
N GLY A 209 -25.51 -4.15 -18.86
CA GLY A 209 -24.48 -5.09 -19.25
C GLY A 209 -23.05 -4.57 -19.30
N SER A 210 -22.77 -3.36 -18.86
CA SER A 210 -21.42 -2.77 -18.92
C SER A 210 -20.49 -3.15 -17.75
N GLY A 211 -21.02 -3.54 -16.60
CA GLY A 211 -20.22 -3.69 -15.37
C GLY A 211 -19.21 -4.84 -15.35
N PHE A 212 -19.57 -6.03 -15.82
CA PHE A 212 -18.67 -7.19 -15.75
C PHE A 212 -17.53 -7.11 -16.78
N PHE A 213 -17.79 -6.52 -17.92
CA PHE A 213 -16.84 -6.47 -19.02
C PHE A 213 -16.30 -5.07 -19.31
N PHE A 214 -16.41 -4.11 -18.42
CA PHE A 214 -15.84 -2.77 -18.59
C PHE A 214 -16.20 -2.13 -19.90
N PHE A 215 -17.42 -2.34 -20.64
CA PHE A 215 -16.87 -2.34 -21.91
C PHE A 215 -17.84 -1.89 -22.98
N ASP A 216 -17.32 -0.89 -23.59
CA ASP A 216 -17.48 -0.64 -25.02
C ASP A 216 -17.07 -1.83 -25.94
N GLY A 217 -16.70 -3.01 -25.36
CA GLY A 217 -16.23 -4.18 -26.09
C GLY A 217 -14.78 -4.08 -26.60
N SER A 218 -14.04 -3.03 -26.23
CA SER A 218 -12.67 -2.85 -26.71
C SER A 218 -11.70 -3.80 -26.00
N GLY A 219 -10.80 -4.43 -26.77
CA GLY A 219 -9.73 -5.26 -26.22
C GLY A 219 -8.80 -4.49 -25.28
N TYR A 220 -8.72 -3.16 -25.43
CA TYR A 220 -7.95 -2.28 -24.54
C TYR A 220 -8.51 -2.26 -23.12
N GLY A 221 -9.83 -2.08 -22.95
CA GLY A 221 -10.44 -2.10 -21.62
C GLY A 221 -10.25 -3.44 -20.92
N ILE A 222 -10.41 -4.58 -21.64
CA ILE A 222 -10.15 -5.93 -21.10
C ILE A 222 -8.70 -6.03 -20.58
N MET A 223 -7.74 -5.60 -21.39
CA MET A 223 -6.34 -5.60 -21.00
C MET A 223 -6.08 -4.75 -19.76
N MET A 224 -6.68 -3.55 -19.68
CA MET A 224 -6.59 -2.67 -18.52
C MET A 224 -7.18 -3.32 -17.26
N ALA A 225 -8.33 -3.97 -17.35
CA ALA A 225 -8.91 -4.67 -16.21
C ALA A 225 -8.00 -5.80 -15.70
N ILE A 226 -7.55 -6.68 -16.59
CA ILE A 226 -6.69 -7.81 -16.25
C ILE A 226 -5.37 -7.34 -15.64
N SER A 227 -4.72 -6.36 -16.26
CA SER A 227 -3.43 -5.85 -15.79
C SER A 227 -3.54 -5.06 -14.47
N SER A 228 -4.73 -4.53 -14.12
CA SER A 228 -4.97 -3.86 -12.83
C SER A 228 -4.71 -4.79 -11.64
N GLY A 229 -5.10 -6.06 -11.77
CA GLY A 229 -4.83 -7.09 -10.77
C GLY A 229 -3.34 -7.35 -10.59
N PHE A 230 -2.58 -7.44 -11.69
CA PHE A 230 -1.13 -7.62 -11.64
C PHE A 230 -0.43 -6.43 -10.97
N LEU A 231 -0.76 -5.20 -11.39
CA LEU A 231 -0.22 -3.96 -10.80
C LEU A 231 -0.62 -3.76 -9.34
N THR A 232 -1.67 -4.44 -8.88
CA THR A 232 -2.06 -4.48 -7.47
C THR A 232 -1.29 -5.56 -6.71
N ALA A 233 -1.22 -6.77 -7.26
CA ALA A 233 -0.63 -7.93 -6.59
C ALA A 233 0.90 -7.79 -6.44
N LEU A 234 1.59 -7.38 -7.49
CA LEU A 234 3.05 -7.32 -7.51
C LEU A 234 3.64 -6.43 -6.40
N PRO A 235 3.25 -5.15 -6.24
CA PRO A 235 3.81 -4.33 -5.16
C PRO A 235 3.38 -4.81 -3.77
N LEU A 236 2.20 -5.42 -3.62
CA LEU A 236 1.78 -6.03 -2.36
C LEU A 236 2.66 -7.23 -1.96
N VAL A 237 3.10 -8.04 -2.90
CA VAL A 237 4.09 -9.10 -2.64
C VAL A 237 5.36 -8.48 -2.05
N PHE A 238 5.89 -7.43 -2.68
CA PHE A 238 7.06 -6.72 -2.17
C PHE A 238 6.80 -6.08 -0.80
N PHE A 239 5.62 -5.48 -0.58
CA PHE A 239 5.23 -4.93 0.71
C PHE A 239 5.30 -5.98 1.83
N HIS A 240 4.73 -7.15 1.61
CA HIS A 240 4.72 -8.22 2.61
C HIS A 240 6.10 -8.81 2.87
N ILE A 241 6.93 -8.97 1.85
CA ILE A 241 8.32 -9.40 2.01
C ILE A 241 9.09 -8.34 2.82
N GLY A 242 8.98 -7.06 2.45
CA GLY A 242 9.61 -5.97 3.18
C GLY A 242 9.18 -5.93 4.66
N ASN A 243 7.87 -5.96 4.91
CA ASN A 243 7.30 -5.92 6.25
C ASN A 243 7.66 -7.14 7.12
N ARG A 244 7.94 -8.31 6.50
CA ARG A 244 8.41 -9.50 7.22
C ARG A 244 9.83 -9.36 7.72
N TYR A 245 10.74 -8.86 6.88
CA TYR A 245 12.18 -8.89 7.16
C TYR A 245 12.73 -7.58 7.73
N LEU A 246 11.94 -6.52 7.78
CA LEU A 246 12.29 -5.22 8.37
C LEU A 246 11.40 -4.90 9.56
N SER A 247 11.87 -4.00 10.44
CA SER A 247 11.00 -3.38 11.44
C SER A 247 9.89 -2.56 10.77
N LEU A 248 8.77 -2.34 11.46
CA LEU A 248 7.69 -1.50 10.95
C LEU A 248 8.18 -0.05 10.77
N THR A 249 9.05 0.40 11.65
CA THR A 249 9.74 1.69 11.57
C THR A 249 10.56 1.82 10.28
N MET A 250 11.43 0.87 9.98
CA MET A 250 12.28 0.90 8.77
C MET A 250 11.45 0.82 7.49
N ALA A 251 10.46 -0.06 7.45
CA ALA A 251 9.53 -0.17 6.33
C ALA A 251 8.74 1.14 6.13
N GLY A 252 8.30 1.79 7.24
CA GLY A 252 7.65 3.08 7.21
C GLY A 252 8.52 4.18 6.63
N PHE A 253 9.77 4.31 7.04
CA PHE A 253 10.68 5.31 6.47
C PHE A 253 10.93 5.09 4.97
N LEU A 254 11.15 3.86 4.54
CA LEU A 254 11.35 3.57 3.11
C LEU A 254 10.08 3.86 2.27
N PHE A 255 8.91 3.77 2.90
CA PHE A 255 7.65 4.04 2.21
C PHE A 255 7.46 5.52 1.82
N PHE A 256 8.20 6.47 2.39
CA PHE A 256 8.17 7.87 1.95
C PHE A 256 8.55 8.08 0.47
N ILE A 257 9.16 7.08 -0.15
CA ILE A 257 9.42 7.07 -1.60
C ILE A 257 8.12 7.19 -2.40
N ASN A 258 7.06 6.48 -1.98
CA ASN A 258 5.77 6.47 -2.68
C ASN A 258 5.16 7.89 -2.81
N PRO A 259 4.84 8.61 -1.72
CA PRO A 259 4.27 9.93 -1.84
C PRO A 259 5.20 10.95 -2.50
N SER A 260 6.51 10.77 -2.39
CA SER A 260 7.47 11.62 -3.11
C SER A 260 7.33 11.47 -4.63
N LEU A 261 7.19 10.24 -5.12
CA LEU A 261 6.95 9.98 -6.54
C LEU A 261 5.56 10.46 -6.98
N GLN A 262 4.52 10.27 -6.15
CA GLN A 262 3.18 10.78 -6.45
C GLN A 262 3.15 12.31 -6.52
N LEU A 263 3.88 13.00 -5.63
CA LEU A 263 4.03 14.45 -5.71
C LEU A 263 4.67 14.87 -7.05
N LEU A 264 5.78 14.23 -7.43
CA LEU A 264 6.43 14.51 -8.70
C LEU A 264 5.48 14.29 -9.89
N LEU A 265 4.66 13.24 -9.86
CA LEU A 265 3.65 13.00 -10.88
C LEU A 265 2.56 14.08 -10.88
N GLY A 266 2.07 14.50 -9.71
CA GLY A 266 1.10 15.59 -9.59
C GLY A 266 1.60 16.86 -10.26
N LEU A 267 2.87 17.20 -10.02
CA LEU A 267 3.49 18.41 -10.57
C LEU A 267 3.85 18.31 -12.06
N MET A 268 4.39 17.16 -12.52
CA MET A 268 4.95 17.03 -13.85
C MET A 268 3.99 16.48 -14.90
N VAL A 269 2.95 15.74 -14.46
CA VAL A 269 2.02 15.05 -15.35
C VAL A 269 0.61 15.61 -15.25
N TYR A 270 0.18 16.03 -14.06
CA TYR A 270 -1.18 16.51 -13.81
C TYR A 270 -1.27 18.03 -13.65
N ASP A 271 -0.15 18.75 -13.75
CA ASP A 271 -0.07 20.21 -13.60
C ASP A 271 -0.79 20.75 -12.34
N GLU A 272 -0.76 19.95 -11.26
CA GLU A 272 -1.43 20.34 -10.00
C GLU A 272 -0.73 21.56 -9.39
N PRO A 273 -1.50 22.55 -8.90
CA PRO A 273 -0.92 23.75 -8.30
C PRO A 273 -0.11 23.39 -7.04
N PHE A 274 1.08 23.95 -6.94
CA PHE A 274 2.00 23.70 -5.83
C PHE A 274 2.58 24.99 -5.30
N SER A 275 2.43 25.23 -4.01
CA SER A 275 2.89 26.43 -3.34
C SER A 275 4.25 26.24 -2.67
N TRP A 276 5.01 27.33 -2.49
CA TRP A 276 6.24 27.31 -1.70
C TRP A 276 6.03 26.90 -0.24
N ALA A 277 4.83 27.18 0.31
CA ALA A 277 4.46 26.72 1.64
C ALA A 277 4.39 25.19 1.72
N GLU A 278 3.87 24.56 0.67
CA GLU A 278 3.83 23.09 0.58
C GLU A 278 5.23 22.49 0.44
N CYS A 279 6.08 23.14 -0.35
CA CYS A 279 7.48 22.72 -0.51
C CYS A 279 8.22 22.62 0.83
N ALA A 280 8.02 23.57 1.74
CA ALA A 280 8.62 23.55 3.08
C ALA A 280 8.26 22.28 3.87
N GLY A 281 6.99 21.86 3.84
CA GLY A 281 6.54 20.62 4.48
C GLY A 281 7.26 19.38 3.94
N PHE A 282 7.38 19.27 2.62
CA PHE A 282 8.09 18.14 1.98
C PHE A 282 9.58 18.13 2.30
N ILE A 283 10.24 19.30 2.32
CA ILE A 283 11.66 19.41 2.70
C ILE A 283 11.89 18.87 4.11
N LEU A 284 11.02 19.19 5.07
CA LEU A 284 11.12 18.68 6.44
C LEU A 284 10.97 17.15 6.49
N ILE A 285 10.04 16.60 5.72
CA ILE A 285 9.82 15.13 5.65
C ILE A 285 11.06 14.45 5.05
N TRP A 286 11.58 14.96 3.93
CA TRP A 286 12.76 14.40 3.29
C TRP A 286 14.02 14.55 4.16
N ALA A 287 14.19 15.67 4.86
CA ALA A 287 15.29 15.83 5.82
C ALA A 287 15.22 14.76 6.92
N GLY A 288 14.04 14.50 7.45
CA GLY A 288 13.82 13.40 8.40
C GLY A 288 14.20 12.03 7.83
N LEU A 289 13.78 11.74 6.58
CA LEU A 289 14.14 10.48 5.90
C LEU A 289 15.65 10.32 5.74
N VAL A 290 16.33 11.36 5.24
CA VAL A 290 17.79 11.33 5.06
C VAL A 290 18.51 11.11 6.39
N ILE A 291 18.11 11.81 7.45
CA ILE A 291 18.68 11.62 8.79
C ILE A 291 18.52 10.17 9.26
N HIS A 292 17.33 9.58 9.06
CA HIS A 292 17.13 8.18 9.44
C HIS A 292 17.99 7.21 8.64
N LEU A 293 18.11 7.42 7.34
CA LEU A 293 18.89 6.52 6.46
C LEU A 293 20.40 6.64 6.67
N CYS A 294 20.88 7.84 7.01
CA CYS A 294 22.31 8.13 7.21
C CYS A 294 22.78 7.87 8.65
N GLN A 295 21.88 7.51 9.58
CA GLN A 295 22.30 7.24 10.95
C GLN A 295 23.27 6.05 11.01
N PRO A 296 24.30 6.11 11.88
CA PRO A 296 25.14 4.96 12.13
C PRO A 296 24.28 3.85 12.75
N HIS A 297 24.20 2.71 12.07
CA HIS A 297 23.54 1.53 12.63
C HIS A 297 24.46 1.03 13.74
N PRO A 298 23.99 0.86 14.98
CA PRO A 298 24.76 0.11 15.96
C PRO A 298 24.98 -1.29 15.37
N GLU A 299 26.23 -1.64 15.18
CA GLU A 299 26.60 -3.02 14.84
C GLU A 299 26.01 -3.92 15.92
N SER A 300 25.02 -4.73 15.54
CA SER A 300 24.38 -5.74 16.38
C SER A 300 25.19 -7.02 16.39
#